data_941f2e4edc0aa5c33547e349fe55415e
#
_entry.id   941f2e4edc0aa5c33547e349fe55415e
#
_cell.length_a   1.000
_cell.length_b   1.000
_cell.length_c   1.000
_cell.angle_alpha   90.00
_cell.angle_beta   90.00
_cell.angle_gamma   90.00
#
_symmetry.space_group_name_H-M   'P 1'
#
loop_
_entity.id
_entity.type
_entity.pdbx_description
1 polymer ?
#
loop_
_entity_poly.entity_id
_entity_poly.type
_entity_poly.pdbx_seq_one_letter_code
_entity_poly.pdbx_strand_id
1 'polypeptide(L)'
;MSDAKTVPTDVTPEDFIAAVQPDAKQADARRLDEMFRRITGEAPQMWGPSIIGYGSYSTQYASGRDVTWMRAGFSPRKAKHSLYLMGGYCDEQAGKRRDEQLARLGKHSRGKSCLYINKLADVDLNVLEEMIAEDWDVMNRLYPR
;
A
#
# COMPACT_ATOMS: atom_id res chain seq x y z
N MET A 1 20.66 0.39 -16.64
CA MET A 1 19.23 0.05 -16.72
C MET A 1 18.66 -0.03 -15.32
N SER A 2 17.47 0.48 -15.16
CA SER A 2 16.80 0.33 -13.87
C SER A 2 16.38 -1.12 -13.68
N ASP A 3 16.70 -1.67 -12.54
CA ASP A 3 16.32 -3.04 -12.20
C ASP A 3 14.92 -3.11 -11.60
N ALA A 4 14.42 -1.99 -11.12
CA ALA A 4 13.06 -1.93 -10.62
C ALA A 4 12.11 -1.71 -11.79
N LYS A 5 11.23 -2.66 -12.03
CA LYS A 5 10.20 -2.52 -13.07
C LYS A 5 9.15 -1.50 -12.68
N THR A 6 8.99 -1.29 -11.38
CA THR A 6 8.00 -0.36 -10.84
C THR A 6 8.72 0.85 -10.28
N VAL A 7 8.63 1.96 -10.99
CA VAL A 7 9.24 3.24 -10.60
C VAL A 7 8.19 4.33 -10.80
N PRO A 8 8.37 5.52 -10.16
CA PRO A 8 7.45 6.62 -10.37
C PRO A 8 7.31 6.97 -11.86
N THR A 9 6.10 7.30 -12.28
CA THR A 9 5.79 7.65 -13.66
C THR A 9 5.13 9.02 -13.72
N ASP A 10 4.96 9.54 -14.94
CA ASP A 10 4.37 10.85 -15.17
C ASP A 10 2.84 10.86 -15.12
N VAL A 11 2.21 9.69 -15.13
CA VAL A 11 0.75 9.59 -14.99
C VAL A 11 0.37 10.04 -13.59
N THR A 12 -0.63 10.91 -13.48
CA THR A 12 -1.05 11.38 -12.15
C THR A 12 -1.96 10.34 -11.48
N PRO A 13 -1.87 10.21 -10.16
CA PRO A 13 -2.79 9.32 -9.43
C PRO A 13 -4.25 9.68 -9.65
N GLU A 14 -4.56 10.96 -9.76
CA GLU A 14 -5.93 11.41 -10.00
C GLU A 14 -6.48 10.89 -11.32
N ASP A 15 -5.70 11.00 -12.39
CA ASP A 15 -6.08 10.50 -13.70
C ASP A 15 -6.22 8.99 -13.70
N PHE A 16 -5.29 8.32 -13.02
CA PHE A 16 -5.34 6.87 -12.90
C PHE A 16 -6.60 6.40 -12.20
N ILE A 17 -6.94 7.02 -11.06
CA ILE A 17 -8.14 6.67 -10.30
C ILE A 17 -9.40 6.97 -11.10
N ALA A 18 -9.41 8.09 -11.83
CA ALA A 18 -10.56 8.46 -12.64
C ALA A 18 -10.87 7.44 -13.74
N ALA A 19 -9.87 6.66 -14.13
CA ALA A 19 -10.03 5.62 -15.14
C ALA A 19 -10.42 4.26 -14.57
N VAL A 20 -10.46 4.11 -13.24
CA VAL A 20 -10.81 2.85 -12.60
C VAL A 20 -12.29 2.53 -12.81
N GLN A 21 -12.59 1.29 -13.17
CA GLN A 21 -13.96 0.82 -13.40
C GLN A 21 -14.17 -0.50 -12.68
N PRO A 22 -15.40 -0.82 -12.26
CA PRO A 22 -16.60 0.02 -12.34
C PRO A 22 -16.61 1.15 -11.30
N ASP A 23 -17.66 1.97 -11.30
CA ASP A 23 -17.77 3.13 -10.41
C ASP A 23 -17.56 2.80 -8.94
N ALA A 24 -18.09 1.67 -8.48
CA ALA A 24 -17.93 1.24 -7.09
C ALA A 24 -16.46 1.03 -6.74
N LYS A 25 -15.67 0.47 -7.66
CA LYS A 25 -14.24 0.29 -7.45
C LYS A 25 -13.51 1.62 -7.48
N GLN A 26 -13.93 2.53 -8.34
CA GLN A 26 -13.35 3.88 -8.36
C GLN A 26 -13.60 4.60 -7.04
N ALA A 27 -14.81 4.49 -6.48
CA ALA A 27 -15.14 5.09 -5.19
C ALA A 27 -14.26 4.52 -4.08
N ASP A 28 -14.04 3.20 -4.09
CA ASP A 28 -13.14 2.55 -3.12
C ASP A 28 -11.70 3.05 -3.28
N ALA A 29 -11.24 3.20 -4.51
CA ALA A 29 -9.90 3.71 -4.77
C ALA A 29 -9.72 5.13 -4.25
N ARG A 30 -10.72 6.00 -4.44
CA ARG A 30 -10.68 7.36 -3.91
C ARG A 30 -10.65 7.37 -2.39
N ARG A 31 -11.39 6.46 -1.76
CA ARG A 31 -11.41 6.36 -0.32
C ARG A 31 -10.07 5.86 0.22
N LEU A 32 -9.47 4.90 -0.43
CA LEU A 32 -8.13 4.42 -0.05
C LEU A 32 -7.10 5.54 -0.20
N ASP A 33 -7.13 6.28 -1.30
CA ASP A 33 -6.21 7.40 -1.50
C ASP A 33 -6.35 8.43 -0.38
N GLU A 34 -7.58 8.82 -0.05
CA GLU A 34 -7.82 9.76 1.04
C GLU A 34 -7.27 9.24 2.37
N MET A 35 -7.50 7.96 2.64
CA MET A 35 -7.06 7.31 3.86
C MET A 35 -5.53 7.33 3.97
N PHE A 36 -4.83 6.94 2.91
CA PHE A 36 -3.37 6.93 2.88
C PHE A 36 -2.80 8.35 3.00
N ARG A 37 -3.37 9.33 2.29
CA ARG A 37 -2.90 10.72 2.40
C ARG A 37 -3.03 11.25 3.82
N ARG A 38 -4.15 10.99 4.46
CA ARG A 38 -4.42 11.47 5.81
C ARG A 38 -3.49 10.84 6.83
N ILE A 39 -3.28 9.54 6.72
CA ILE A 39 -2.47 8.79 7.69
C ILE A 39 -0.98 9.05 7.49
N THR A 40 -0.51 9.09 6.24
CA THR A 40 0.92 9.21 5.96
C THR A 40 1.41 10.65 5.86
N GLY A 41 0.52 11.57 5.52
CA GLY A 41 0.91 12.95 5.26
C GLY A 41 1.66 13.13 3.93
N GLU A 42 1.75 12.09 3.11
CA GLU A 42 2.47 12.11 1.83
C GLU A 42 1.50 12.25 0.67
N ALA A 43 1.97 12.92 -0.38
CA ALA A 43 1.22 12.97 -1.62
C ALA A 43 1.38 11.65 -2.38
N PRO A 44 0.32 11.17 -3.05
CA PRO A 44 0.42 9.95 -3.84
C PRO A 44 1.30 10.13 -5.07
N GLN A 45 1.94 9.07 -5.48
CA GLN A 45 2.77 9.03 -6.68
C GLN A 45 2.58 7.69 -7.36
N MET A 46 2.53 7.68 -8.69
CA MET A 46 2.42 6.42 -9.41
C MET A 46 3.74 5.67 -9.38
N TRP A 47 3.66 4.38 -9.13
CA TRP A 47 4.77 3.44 -9.20
C TRP A 47 4.43 2.41 -10.26
N GLY A 48 4.99 2.57 -11.47
CA GLY A 48 4.60 1.76 -12.59
C GLY A 48 3.22 2.15 -13.10
N PRO A 49 2.59 1.29 -13.90
CA PRO A 49 1.33 1.63 -14.57
C PRO A 49 0.08 1.51 -13.68
N SER A 50 0.17 0.88 -12.52
CA SER A 50 -1.05 0.54 -11.78
C SER A 50 -0.95 0.62 -10.26
N ILE A 51 0.15 1.12 -9.70
CA ILE A 51 0.33 1.20 -8.24
C ILE A 51 0.41 2.66 -7.83
N ILE A 52 -0.36 3.02 -6.80
CA ILE A 52 -0.31 4.34 -6.18
C ILE A 52 0.46 4.19 -4.86
N GLY A 53 1.58 4.90 -4.72
CA GLY A 53 2.44 4.78 -3.56
C GLY A 53 2.58 6.07 -2.77
N TYR A 54 2.99 5.94 -1.51
CA TYR A 54 3.11 7.03 -0.56
C TYR A 54 4.46 6.94 0.14
N GLY A 55 5.29 7.95 -0.07
CA GLY A 55 6.65 7.93 0.44
C GLY A 55 7.52 6.87 -0.24
N SER A 56 8.78 6.85 0.15
CA SER A 56 9.71 5.86 -0.39
C SER A 56 10.76 5.50 0.65
N TYR A 57 11.45 4.40 0.45
CA TYR A 57 12.60 4.01 1.23
C TYR A 57 13.61 3.35 0.31
N SER A 58 14.87 3.35 0.73
CA SER A 58 15.93 2.71 -0.03
C SER A 58 16.58 1.64 0.83
N THR A 59 16.91 0.52 0.21
CA THR A 59 17.57 -0.58 0.88
C THR A 59 18.57 -1.21 -0.10
N GLN A 60 19.42 -2.08 0.42
CA GLN A 60 20.41 -2.75 -0.40
C GLN A 60 20.17 -4.25 -0.37
N TYR A 61 20.14 -4.86 -1.55
CA TYR A 61 20.02 -6.31 -1.65
C TYR A 61 21.35 -6.96 -1.25
N ALA A 62 21.29 -8.25 -0.95
CA ALA A 62 22.49 -9.03 -0.64
C ALA A 62 23.54 -8.96 -1.74
N SER A 63 23.14 -8.70 -2.98
CA SER A 63 24.03 -8.52 -4.12
C SER A 63 24.79 -7.19 -4.10
N GLY A 64 24.45 -6.29 -3.15
CA GLY A 64 25.02 -4.95 -3.07
C GLY A 64 24.26 -3.92 -3.88
N ARG A 65 23.18 -4.28 -4.55
CA ARG A 65 22.42 -3.37 -5.39
C ARG A 65 21.43 -2.56 -4.56
N ASP A 66 21.43 -1.24 -4.77
CA ASP A 66 20.49 -0.34 -4.11
C ASP A 66 19.12 -0.43 -4.78
N VAL A 67 18.07 -0.43 -3.96
CA VAL A 67 16.69 -0.48 -4.45
C VAL A 67 15.88 0.56 -3.70
N THR A 68 15.07 1.31 -4.44
CA THR A 68 14.12 2.26 -3.88
C THR A 68 12.72 1.76 -4.14
N TRP A 69 11.87 1.78 -3.13
CA TRP A 69 10.50 1.28 -3.19
C TRP A 69 9.57 2.20 -2.40
N MET A 70 8.29 2.13 -2.67
CA MET A 70 7.30 2.88 -1.89
C MET A 70 7.21 2.32 -0.47
N ARG A 71 6.91 3.19 0.50
CA ARG A 71 6.73 2.76 1.90
C ARG A 71 5.40 2.05 2.08
N ALA A 72 4.35 2.54 1.43
CA ALA A 72 3.03 1.96 1.47
C ALA A 72 2.29 2.36 0.19
N GLY A 73 1.25 1.63 -0.16
CA GLY A 73 0.48 1.97 -1.33
C GLY A 73 -0.61 0.97 -1.62
N PHE A 74 -1.28 1.17 -2.73
CA PHE A 74 -2.32 0.25 -3.17
C PHE A 74 -2.46 0.26 -4.69
N SER A 75 -3.07 -0.80 -5.21
CA SER A 75 -3.36 -0.93 -6.64
C SER A 75 -4.80 -1.41 -6.79
N PRO A 76 -5.68 -0.58 -7.36
CA PRO A 76 -7.06 -1.01 -7.64
C PRO A 76 -7.07 -1.90 -8.88
N ARG A 77 -6.97 -3.19 -8.67
CA ARG A 77 -6.94 -4.17 -9.74
C ARG A 77 -8.34 -4.64 -10.10
N LYS A 78 -8.47 -5.30 -11.24
CA LYS A 78 -9.75 -5.71 -11.79
C LYS A 78 -10.59 -6.52 -10.81
N ALA A 79 -10.00 -7.50 -10.15
CA ALA A 79 -10.73 -8.39 -9.24
C ALA A 79 -10.71 -7.91 -7.80
N LYS A 80 -9.74 -7.09 -7.40
CA LYS A 80 -9.55 -6.73 -6.00
C LYS A 80 -8.58 -5.56 -5.87
N HIS A 81 -8.63 -4.89 -4.72
CA HIS A 81 -7.61 -3.92 -4.35
C HIS A 81 -6.45 -4.66 -3.71
N SER A 82 -5.24 -4.38 -4.18
CA SER A 82 -4.02 -4.89 -3.55
C SER A 82 -3.41 -3.77 -2.73
N LEU A 83 -3.26 -3.97 -1.41
CA LEU A 83 -2.63 -2.99 -0.53
C LEU A 83 -1.23 -3.48 -0.19
N TYR A 84 -0.26 -2.60 -0.28
CA TYR A 84 1.14 -2.89 -0.01
C TYR A 84 1.52 -2.25 1.32
N LEU A 85 1.64 -3.07 2.34
CA LEU A 85 1.97 -2.64 3.70
C LEU A 85 3.29 -3.30 4.09
N MET A 86 4.37 -2.57 3.86
CA MET A 86 5.73 -3.13 3.92
C MET A 86 6.23 -3.40 5.33
N GLY A 87 5.70 -2.68 6.33
CA GLY A 87 6.16 -2.83 7.70
C GLY A 87 6.00 -4.24 8.25
N GLY A 88 4.86 -4.88 7.98
CA GLY A 88 4.61 -6.25 8.42
C GLY A 88 5.51 -7.27 7.74
N TYR A 89 5.99 -6.94 6.55
CA TYR A 89 6.93 -7.78 5.82
C TYR A 89 8.37 -7.60 6.32
N CYS A 90 8.71 -6.36 6.72
CA CYS A 90 10.08 -6.02 7.11
C CYS A 90 10.38 -6.28 8.59
N ASP A 91 9.35 -6.41 9.44
CA ASP A 91 9.50 -6.57 10.88
C ASP A 91 8.63 -7.71 11.40
N GLU A 92 9.24 -8.67 12.07
CA GLU A 92 8.55 -9.87 12.54
C GLU A 92 7.47 -9.58 13.58
N GLN A 93 7.75 -8.67 14.52
CA GLN A 93 6.78 -8.32 15.55
C GLN A 93 5.59 -7.59 14.96
N ALA A 94 5.83 -6.70 14.01
CA ALA A 94 4.76 -6.01 13.30
C ALA A 94 3.91 -7.02 12.52
N GLY A 95 4.52 -8.05 11.97
CA GLY A 95 3.81 -9.12 11.29
C GLY A 95 2.86 -9.87 12.20
N LYS A 96 3.28 -10.12 13.45
CA LYS A 96 2.42 -10.78 14.43
C LYS A 96 1.22 -9.91 14.81
N ARG A 97 1.45 -8.61 15.03
CA ARG A 97 0.35 -7.69 15.30
C ARG A 97 -0.58 -7.59 14.09
N ARG A 98 -0.02 -7.66 12.90
CA ARG A 98 -0.80 -7.69 11.67
C ARG A 98 -1.75 -8.87 11.63
N ASP A 99 -1.28 -10.05 12.05
CA ASP A 99 -2.12 -11.24 12.08
C ASP A 99 -3.33 -11.06 12.99
N GLU A 100 -3.15 -10.41 14.15
CA GLU A 100 -4.24 -10.10 15.05
C GLU A 100 -5.24 -9.12 14.41
N GLN A 101 -4.71 -8.09 13.76
CA GLN A 101 -5.56 -7.10 13.08
C GLN A 101 -6.35 -7.75 11.94
N LEU A 102 -5.72 -8.63 11.18
CA LEU A 102 -6.38 -9.34 10.09
C LEU A 102 -7.55 -10.19 10.58
N ALA A 103 -7.44 -10.74 11.79
CA ALA A 103 -8.52 -11.52 12.38
C ALA A 103 -9.77 -10.67 12.65
N ARG A 104 -9.61 -9.35 12.80
CA ARG A 104 -10.71 -8.42 13.06
C ARG A 104 -11.16 -7.65 11.81
N LEU A 105 -10.39 -7.76 10.73
CA LEU A 105 -10.59 -6.92 9.53
C LEU A 105 -11.85 -7.26 8.76
N GLY A 106 -12.14 -8.54 8.57
CA GLY A 106 -13.23 -8.99 7.73
C GLY A 106 -12.73 -9.79 6.53
N LYS A 107 -13.48 -9.79 5.46
CA LYS A 107 -13.17 -10.62 4.29
C LYS A 107 -11.95 -10.09 3.53
N HIS A 108 -10.92 -10.90 3.47
CA HIS A 108 -9.67 -10.54 2.80
C HIS A 108 -8.90 -11.81 2.43
N SER A 109 -7.85 -11.62 1.64
CA SER A 109 -6.78 -12.62 1.47
C SER A 109 -5.46 -11.87 1.52
N ARG A 110 -4.34 -12.59 1.59
CA ARG A 110 -3.05 -11.92 1.71
C ARG A 110 -1.92 -12.68 1.02
N GLY A 111 -0.91 -11.92 0.57
CA GLY A 111 0.39 -12.43 0.14
C GLY A 111 1.46 -12.01 1.14
N LYS A 112 2.74 -12.06 0.74
CA LYS A 112 3.86 -11.74 1.63
C LYS A 112 3.81 -10.30 2.14
N SER A 113 3.66 -9.35 1.25
CA SER A 113 3.61 -7.92 1.61
C SER A 113 2.31 -7.27 1.15
N CYS A 114 1.35 -8.05 0.71
CA CYS A 114 0.11 -7.56 0.14
C CYS A 114 -1.11 -8.02 0.92
N LEU A 115 -2.08 -7.14 1.00
CA LEU A 115 -3.39 -7.42 1.53
C LEU A 115 -4.38 -7.24 0.39
N TYR A 116 -5.24 -8.23 0.16
CA TYR A 116 -6.19 -8.19 -0.94
C TYR A 116 -7.61 -8.04 -0.42
N ILE A 117 -8.32 -7.04 -0.92
CA ILE A 117 -9.68 -6.72 -0.52
C ILE A 117 -10.52 -6.52 -1.78
N ASN A 118 -11.64 -7.24 -1.90
CA ASN A 118 -12.54 -7.07 -3.06
C ASN A 118 -13.25 -5.73 -3.01
N LYS A 119 -13.88 -5.45 -1.88
CA LYS A 119 -14.67 -4.22 -1.67
C LYS A 119 -14.37 -3.69 -0.28
N LEU A 120 -14.29 -2.38 -0.13
CA LEU A 120 -14.09 -1.80 1.19
C LEU A 120 -15.26 -2.10 2.12
N ALA A 121 -16.45 -2.31 1.56
CA ALA A 121 -17.61 -2.70 2.35
C ALA A 121 -17.47 -4.05 3.04
N ASP A 122 -16.54 -4.90 2.58
CA ASP A 122 -16.30 -6.22 3.16
C ASP A 122 -15.47 -6.18 4.44
N VAL A 123 -14.85 -5.03 4.75
CA VAL A 123 -13.89 -4.94 5.86
C VAL A 123 -14.26 -3.82 6.82
N ASP A 124 -13.70 -3.91 8.04
CA ASP A 124 -13.83 -2.86 9.04
C ASP A 124 -12.81 -1.77 8.73
N LEU A 125 -13.30 -0.62 8.29
CA LEU A 125 -12.44 0.49 7.89
C LEU A 125 -11.60 1.03 9.05
N ASN A 126 -12.12 0.96 10.28
CA ASN A 126 -11.35 1.41 11.45
C ASN A 126 -10.13 0.51 11.66
N VAL A 127 -10.31 -0.79 11.50
CA VAL A 127 -9.20 -1.74 11.61
C VAL A 127 -8.21 -1.52 10.46
N LEU A 128 -8.71 -1.27 9.25
CA LEU A 128 -7.84 -1.00 8.10
C LEU A 128 -6.99 0.25 8.33
N GLU A 129 -7.59 1.33 8.82
CA GLU A 129 -6.85 2.56 9.13
C GLU A 129 -5.78 2.30 10.20
N GLU A 130 -6.11 1.52 11.22
CA GLU A 130 -5.17 1.13 12.26
C GLU A 130 -3.97 0.38 11.67
N MET A 131 -4.24 -0.55 10.75
CA MET A 131 -3.19 -1.31 10.08
C MET A 131 -2.28 -0.42 9.25
N ILE A 132 -2.86 0.51 8.50
CA ILE A 132 -2.07 1.43 7.67
C ILE A 132 -1.20 2.34 8.55
N ALA A 133 -1.78 2.90 9.62
CA ALA A 133 -1.06 3.80 10.51
C ALA A 133 0.09 3.09 11.21
N GLU A 134 -0.16 1.88 11.72
CA GLU A 134 0.87 1.11 12.40
C GLU A 134 1.99 0.71 11.43
N ASP A 135 1.62 0.30 10.23
CA ASP A 135 2.59 -0.06 9.20
C ASP A 135 3.48 1.14 8.85
N TRP A 136 2.88 2.32 8.73
CA TRP A 136 3.61 3.54 8.45
C TRP A 136 4.62 3.86 9.54
N ASP A 137 4.21 3.72 10.80
CA ASP A 137 5.09 3.94 11.94
C ASP A 137 6.26 2.96 11.95
N VAL A 138 6.00 1.68 11.63
CA VAL A 138 7.04 0.66 11.56
C VAL A 138 8.05 1.01 10.47
N MET A 139 7.58 1.40 9.30
CA MET A 139 8.48 1.77 8.20
C MET A 139 9.32 3.00 8.54
N ASN A 140 8.73 3.99 9.23
CA ASN A 140 9.48 5.18 9.63
C ASN A 140 10.53 4.85 10.70
N ARG A 141 10.29 3.85 11.53
CA ARG A 141 11.26 3.41 12.53
C ARG A 141 12.40 2.63 11.88
N LEU A 142 12.07 1.75 10.93
CA LEU A 142 13.08 0.93 10.24
C LEU A 142 13.91 1.74 9.26
N TYR A 143 13.28 2.68 8.60
CA TYR A 143 13.90 3.51 7.56
C TYR A 143 13.60 4.98 7.86
N PRO A 144 14.28 5.61 8.81
CA PRO A 144 14.05 7.02 9.14
C PRO A 144 14.23 7.92 7.93
N ARG A 145 13.45 9.00 7.87
CA ARG A 145 13.43 9.94 6.75
C ARG A 145 14.35 11.10 6.99
#